data_5a2a627fb89874158770e8f1d3d5bf85
#
_entry.id   5a2a627fb89874158770e8f1d3d5bf85
#
_cell.length_a   1.000
_cell.length_b   1.000
_cell.length_c   1.000
_cell.angle_alpha   90.00
_cell.angle_beta   90.00
_cell.angle_gamma   90.00
#
_symmetry.space_group_name_H-M   'P 1'
#
loop_
_entity.id
_entity.type
_entity.pdbx_description
1 polymer ?
#
loop_
_entity_poly.entity_id
_entity_poly.type
_entity_poly.pdbx_seq_one_letter_code
_entity_poly.pdbx_strand_id
1 'polypeptide(L)'
;MEKLMKRYALTRQGAKDFIICTIVTTIQNIMLMAPVAILYYITSDLISGSISKSNNVAYVIACVIMLVVMGVVFYFQYNTSFFSTYIESEHRRINLAEKLRELPLSFFEKKDLSDLTSTILGDCTVLEHNFSHVMPQFFGSIISTIIIAVSLFFFNCKLAVAALWVLPIALIIVGCSGKVQRGISRRKRKVVLAQEEGFQEYLETVKDLKSYNAEDTYVESLKEKMDNLEKESFRAELGTSVFVISASCILRLGIGTVALVGASLLVKGQIDIMTFFMFILVVSRIYEPTQGTLMNLAAIISQDVNVERMNEITNYPVQSGDGSLDVNSYDLEFDKVAFSYVKGENVLTDVSFTAKQGEVTALIGPSGGGKSTVSKLAARFYDADKGTIKLGGRDISTINPENLLSAYSIVFQDVTLFNNTIMENIRIGRKGATDEEVINAAKEAQCDEFIRKLPQGYQMVIGENGCALSGGERQRISIARALLKDSPIILLDEATASLDADNETLIQQAISRLIKDKTVIIIAHRMRTVSGADKIVVLEDGIVKEQGRPEDLIKNNGTYAKMVKLQAAD
;
A
#
# COMPACT_ATOMS: atom_id res chain seq x y z
N MET A 1 -3.95 17.53 17.52
CA MET A 1 -2.84 16.76 16.99
C MET A 1 -3.26 15.31 16.67
N GLU A 2 -3.59 14.47 17.67
CA GLU A 2 -3.94 13.06 17.46
C GLU A 2 -5.09 12.82 16.47
N LYS A 3 -6.16 13.64 16.56
CA LYS A 3 -7.27 13.56 15.59
C LYS A 3 -6.83 13.85 14.15
N LEU A 4 -5.89 14.77 13.98
CA LEU A 4 -5.35 15.16 12.68
C LEU A 4 -4.45 14.05 12.12
N MET A 5 -3.60 13.47 12.97
CA MET A 5 -2.75 12.34 12.62
C MET A 5 -3.56 11.13 12.16
N LYS A 6 -4.58 10.73 12.94
CA LYS A 6 -5.45 9.58 12.58
C LYS A 6 -6.30 9.84 11.33
N ARG A 7 -6.84 11.06 11.18
CA ARG A 7 -7.71 11.38 10.05
C ARG A 7 -6.99 11.42 8.71
N TYR A 8 -5.71 11.81 8.71
CA TYR A 8 -4.95 12.04 7.47
C TYR A 8 -3.70 11.17 7.35
N ALA A 9 -3.56 10.15 8.20
CA ALA A 9 -2.39 9.26 8.24
C ALA A 9 -1.05 10.04 8.26
N LEU A 10 -0.96 11.07 9.13
CA LEU A 10 0.23 11.91 9.28
C LEU A 10 1.09 11.46 10.45
N THR A 11 2.40 11.64 10.32
CA THR A 11 3.32 11.58 11.45
C THR A 11 3.11 12.77 12.40
N ARG A 12 3.69 12.72 13.60
CA ARG A 12 3.63 13.86 14.54
C ARG A 12 4.33 15.10 13.98
N GLN A 13 5.41 14.91 13.23
CA GLN A 13 6.13 16.01 12.57
C GLN A 13 5.31 16.56 11.41
N GLY A 14 4.78 15.71 10.52
CA GLY A 14 3.93 16.12 9.41
C GLY A 14 2.68 16.88 9.85
N ALA A 15 2.09 16.53 11.01
CA ALA A 15 0.97 17.29 11.58
C ALA A 15 1.36 18.68 12.08
N LYS A 16 2.59 18.88 12.60
CA LYS A 16 3.12 20.20 12.95
C LYS A 16 3.39 21.04 11.71
N ASP A 17 4.06 20.46 10.74
CA ASP A 17 4.42 21.12 9.48
C ASP A 17 3.18 21.56 8.72
N PHE A 18 2.14 20.74 8.72
CA PHE A 18 0.83 21.09 8.16
C PHE A 18 0.21 22.33 8.84
N ILE A 19 0.28 22.46 10.17
CA ILE A 19 -0.22 23.64 10.90
C ILE A 19 0.60 24.87 10.54
N ILE A 20 1.94 24.75 10.50
CA ILE A 20 2.84 25.87 10.13
C ILE A 20 2.52 26.30 8.68
N CYS A 21 2.41 25.36 7.76
CA CYS A 21 2.07 25.63 6.36
C CYS A 21 0.72 26.36 6.24
N THR A 22 -0.29 25.93 7.00
CA THR A 22 -1.61 26.59 7.04
C THR A 22 -1.52 28.04 7.51
N ILE A 23 -0.72 28.30 8.55
CA ILE A 23 -0.51 29.67 9.07
C ILE A 23 0.18 30.54 8.02
N VAL A 24 1.27 30.04 7.40
CA VAL A 24 2.01 30.79 6.38
C VAL A 24 1.13 31.06 5.14
N THR A 25 0.33 30.08 4.72
CA THR A 25 -0.63 30.26 3.63
C THR A 25 -1.72 31.29 3.97
N THR A 26 -2.17 31.32 5.22
CA THR A 26 -3.09 32.37 5.70
C THR A 26 -2.48 33.76 5.59
N ILE A 27 -1.21 33.92 6.04
CA ILE A 27 -0.47 35.18 5.93
C ILE A 27 -0.30 35.57 4.46
N GLN A 28 0.04 34.64 3.59
CA GLN A 28 0.15 34.85 2.15
C GLN A 28 -1.16 35.38 1.54
N ASN A 29 -2.30 34.75 1.86
CA ASN A 29 -3.60 35.17 1.36
C ASN A 29 -4.00 36.58 1.85
N ILE A 30 -3.63 36.96 3.08
CA ILE A 30 -3.83 38.31 3.59
C ILE A 30 -2.92 39.32 2.89
N MET A 31 -1.65 38.96 2.65
CA MET A 31 -0.70 39.80 1.92
C MET A 31 -1.13 40.11 0.48
N LEU A 32 -1.88 39.21 -0.16
CA LEU A 32 -2.47 39.44 -1.47
C LEU A 32 -3.51 40.57 -1.48
N MET A 33 -3.98 41.04 -0.31
CA MET A 33 -4.83 42.22 -0.16
C MET A 33 -4.03 43.54 -0.09
N ALA A 34 -2.72 43.50 0.17
CA ALA A 34 -1.89 44.70 0.29
C ALA A 34 -1.93 45.63 -0.94
N PRO A 35 -1.95 45.13 -2.20
CA PRO A 35 -2.12 45.99 -3.38
C PRO A 35 -3.40 46.82 -3.36
N VAL A 36 -4.50 46.28 -2.79
CA VAL A 36 -5.79 46.99 -2.68
C VAL A 36 -5.65 48.21 -1.74
N ALA A 37 -4.88 48.05 -0.65
CA ALA A 37 -4.63 49.15 0.26
C ALA A 37 -3.81 50.27 -0.41
N ILE A 38 -2.77 49.94 -1.16
CA ILE A 38 -1.98 50.95 -1.89
C ILE A 38 -2.85 51.65 -2.95
N LEU A 39 -3.65 50.88 -3.70
CA LEU A 39 -4.55 51.45 -4.71
C LEU A 39 -5.59 52.38 -4.04
N TYR A 40 -6.10 52.04 -2.86
CA TYR A 40 -7.01 52.92 -2.10
C TYR A 40 -6.37 54.28 -1.80
N TYR A 41 -5.14 54.29 -1.26
CA TYR A 41 -4.45 55.56 -0.93
C TYR A 41 -4.13 56.38 -2.19
N ILE A 42 -3.65 55.75 -3.27
CA ILE A 42 -3.39 56.47 -4.54
C ILE A 42 -4.67 57.09 -5.09
N THR A 43 -5.78 56.35 -5.09
CA THR A 43 -7.06 56.83 -5.59
C THR A 43 -7.64 57.96 -4.71
N SER A 44 -7.47 57.86 -3.37
CA SER A 44 -7.85 58.88 -2.44
C SER A 44 -7.12 60.21 -2.69
N ASP A 45 -5.79 60.16 -2.84
CA ASP A 45 -4.96 61.32 -3.13
C ASP A 45 -5.27 61.92 -4.51
N LEU A 46 -5.61 61.07 -5.49
CA LEU A 46 -6.02 61.53 -6.82
C LEU A 46 -7.33 62.33 -6.78
N ILE A 47 -8.34 61.82 -6.04
CA ILE A 47 -9.64 62.48 -5.92
C ILE A 47 -9.56 63.79 -5.09
N SER A 48 -8.71 63.79 -4.05
CA SER A 48 -8.51 64.99 -3.22
C SER A 48 -7.61 66.05 -3.89
N GLY A 49 -7.01 65.74 -5.05
CA GLY A 49 -6.08 66.64 -5.73
C GLY A 49 -4.75 66.85 -4.99
N SER A 50 -4.42 66.01 -4.04
CA SER A 50 -3.22 66.12 -3.18
C SER A 50 -1.98 65.44 -3.76
N ILE A 51 -2.03 64.94 -5.01
CA ILE A 51 -0.90 64.26 -5.64
C ILE A 51 0.26 65.21 -5.90
N SER A 52 1.38 64.98 -5.22
CA SER A 52 2.65 65.68 -5.45
C SER A 52 3.73 64.72 -5.98
N LYS A 53 4.83 65.26 -6.56
CA LYS A 53 5.98 64.43 -6.94
C LYS A 53 6.55 63.61 -5.78
N SER A 54 6.50 64.12 -4.57
CA SER A 54 6.94 63.44 -3.35
C SER A 54 6.08 62.21 -3.04
N ASN A 55 4.75 62.32 -3.18
CA ASN A 55 3.81 61.23 -2.95
C ASN A 55 4.00 60.10 -3.97
N ASN A 56 4.25 60.46 -5.24
CA ASN A 56 4.52 59.45 -6.28
C ASN A 56 5.76 58.58 -5.99
N VAL A 57 6.84 59.20 -5.48
CA VAL A 57 8.05 58.47 -5.07
C VAL A 57 7.74 57.55 -3.90
N ALA A 58 6.99 58.06 -2.89
CA ALA A 58 6.59 57.25 -1.73
C ALA A 58 5.75 56.00 -2.14
N TYR A 59 4.82 56.14 -3.07
CA TYR A 59 4.02 55.02 -3.61
C TYR A 59 4.88 53.99 -4.36
N VAL A 60 5.85 54.46 -5.16
CA VAL A 60 6.81 53.53 -5.83
C VAL A 60 7.62 52.75 -4.81
N ILE A 61 8.14 53.42 -3.79
CA ILE A 61 8.88 52.79 -2.69
C ILE A 61 7.99 51.76 -1.97
N ALA A 62 6.76 52.14 -1.63
CA ALA A 62 5.79 51.26 -0.98
C ALA A 62 5.49 50.01 -1.84
N CYS A 63 5.33 50.15 -3.15
CA CYS A 63 5.16 49.02 -4.08
C CYS A 63 6.39 48.10 -4.09
N VAL A 64 7.60 48.66 -4.13
CA VAL A 64 8.84 47.86 -4.12
C VAL A 64 8.98 47.10 -2.79
N ILE A 65 8.75 47.77 -1.65
CA ILE A 65 8.79 47.10 -0.33
C ILE A 65 7.75 45.99 -0.29
N MET A 66 6.52 46.25 -0.74
CA MET A 66 5.46 45.26 -0.78
C MET A 66 5.85 44.03 -1.62
N LEU A 67 6.44 44.23 -2.80
CA LEU A 67 6.90 43.14 -3.66
C LEU A 67 7.98 42.28 -2.98
N VAL A 68 8.94 42.92 -2.29
CA VAL A 68 9.99 42.21 -1.54
C VAL A 68 9.37 41.39 -0.40
N VAL A 69 8.48 42.00 0.39
CA VAL A 69 7.80 41.30 1.50
C VAL A 69 6.95 40.14 0.98
N MET A 70 6.20 40.35 -0.11
CA MET A 70 5.44 39.29 -0.76
C MET A 70 6.37 38.14 -1.21
N GLY A 71 7.49 38.48 -1.87
CA GLY A 71 8.48 37.48 -2.29
C GLY A 71 9.01 36.64 -1.14
N VAL A 72 9.29 37.26 0.00
CA VAL A 72 9.74 36.56 1.21
C VAL A 72 8.63 35.63 1.75
N VAL A 73 7.40 36.12 1.85
CA VAL A 73 6.27 35.30 2.32
C VAL A 73 6.00 34.13 1.38
N PHE A 74 6.05 34.34 0.05
CA PHE A 74 5.89 33.29 -0.93
C PHE A 74 7.02 32.24 -0.85
N TYR A 75 8.26 32.67 -0.63
CA TYR A 75 9.39 31.77 -0.43
C TYR A 75 9.19 30.86 0.80
N PHE A 76 8.77 31.43 1.93
CA PHE A 76 8.46 30.64 3.12
C PHE A 76 7.27 29.70 2.90
N GLN A 77 6.22 30.16 2.23
CA GLN A 77 5.06 29.34 1.92
C GLN A 77 5.45 28.16 1.03
N TYR A 78 6.23 28.41 -0.01
CA TYR A 78 6.73 27.37 -0.91
C TYR A 78 7.53 26.31 -0.15
N ASN A 79 8.50 26.74 0.66
CA ASN A 79 9.33 25.82 1.43
C ASN A 79 8.51 24.98 2.41
N THR A 80 7.61 25.59 3.17
CA THR A 80 6.78 24.88 4.16
C THR A 80 5.75 23.95 3.49
N SER A 81 5.27 24.30 2.29
CA SER A 81 4.30 23.48 1.56
C SER A 81 4.94 22.27 0.91
N PHE A 82 6.05 22.47 0.19
CA PHE A 82 6.62 21.41 -0.64
C PHE A 82 7.63 20.55 0.11
N PHE A 83 8.66 21.14 0.71
CA PHE A 83 9.70 20.33 1.36
C PHE A 83 9.16 19.47 2.49
N SER A 84 8.34 20.03 3.37
CA SER A 84 7.74 19.27 4.48
C SER A 84 6.85 18.12 3.98
N THR A 85 6.13 18.34 2.89
CA THR A 85 5.25 17.30 2.33
C THR A 85 6.03 16.16 1.69
N TYR A 86 7.13 16.44 0.99
CA TYR A 86 7.97 15.39 0.42
C TYR A 86 8.63 14.53 1.49
N ILE A 87 9.14 15.13 2.56
CA ILE A 87 9.70 14.41 3.72
C ILE A 87 8.62 13.54 4.37
N GLU A 88 7.41 14.07 4.58
CA GLU A 88 6.29 13.30 5.13
C GLU A 88 5.87 12.15 4.22
N SER A 89 5.90 12.35 2.90
CA SER A 89 5.59 11.32 1.91
C SER A 89 6.62 10.19 1.92
N GLU A 90 7.91 10.52 2.05
CA GLU A 90 8.99 9.55 2.23
C GLU A 90 8.77 8.72 3.48
N HIS A 91 8.57 9.36 4.63
CA HIS A 91 8.30 8.66 5.90
C HIS A 91 7.07 7.78 5.82
N ARG A 92 6.01 8.23 5.15
CA ARG A 92 4.78 7.44 4.96
C ARG A 92 5.04 6.17 4.17
N ARG A 93 5.78 6.25 3.04
CA ARG A 93 6.13 5.09 2.24
C ARG A 93 7.02 4.11 3.02
N ILE A 94 8.01 4.63 3.76
CA ILE A 94 8.87 3.82 4.62
C ILE A 94 8.04 3.13 5.71
N ASN A 95 7.17 3.85 6.42
CA ASN A 95 6.32 3.28 7.46
C ASN A 95 5.36 2.21 6.93
N LEU A 96 4.82 2.38 5.72
CA LEU A 96 4.00 1.35 5.06
C LEU A 96 4.84 0.12 4.72
N ALA A 97 6.05 0.30 4.19
CA ALA A 97 6.96 -0.80 3.88
C ALA A 97 7.38 -1.57 5.15
N GLU A 98 7.71 -0.85 6.23
CA GLU A 98 8.00 -1.46 7.54
C GLU A 98 6.78 -2.22 8.08
N LYS A 99 5.59 -1.63 7.97
CA LYS A 99 4.36 -2.31 8.38
C LYS A 99 4.11 -3.58 7.59
N LEU A 100 4.31 -3.56 6.26
CA LEU A 100 4.19 -4.77 5.43
C LEU A 100 5.14 -5.87 5.89
N ARG A 101 6.35 -5.54 6.32
CA ARG A 101 7.31 -6.51 6.87
C ARG A 101 6.78 -7.21 8.13
N GLU A 102 6.01 -6.50 8.97
CA GLU A 102 5.43 -7.03 10.21
C GLU A 102 4.15 -7.84 10.00
N LEU A 103 3.51 -7.72 8.82
CA LEU A 103 2.23 -8.37 8.57
C LEU A 103 2.39 -9.88 8.35
N PRO A 104 1.43 -10.69 8.82
CA PRO A 104 1.44 -12.13 8.60
C PRO A 104 1.31 -12.44 7.10
N LEU A 105 1.89 -13.57 6.66
CA LEU A 105 1.82 -13.98 5.25
C LEU A 105 0.38 -14.20 4.77
N SER A 106 -0.54 -14.53 5.69
CA SER A 106 -1.98 -14.60 5.42
C SER A 106 -2.60 -13.30 4.89
N PHE A 107 -1.98 -12.14 5.18
CA PHE A 107 -2.41 -10.86 4.64
C PHE A 107 -2.18 -10.80 3.12
N PHE A 108 -0.99 -11.24 2.67
CA PHE A 108 -0.60 -11.20 1.26
C PHE A 108 -1.36 -12.20 0.39
N GLU A 109 -1.86 -13.29 0.98
CA GLU A 109 -2.74 -14.25 0.27
C GLU A 109 -4.17 -13.72 0.11
N LYS A 110 -4.61 -12.77 0.95
CA LYS A 110 -5.95 -12.17 0.91
C LYS A 110 -6.03 -10.86 0.14
N LYS A 111 -4.90 -10.18 -0.03
CA LYS A 111 -4.81 -8.88 -0.71
C LYS A 111 -4.10 -9.03 -2.05
N ASP A 112 -4.67 -8.43 -3.07
CA ASP A 112 -4.08 -8.39 -4.39
C ASP A 112 -2.81 -7.54 -4.37
N LEU A 113 -1.76 -8.01 -5.04
CA LEU A 113 -0.48 -7.31 -5.17
C LEU A 113 -0.64 -5.98 -5.91
N SER A 114 -1.53 -5.92 -6.91
CA SER A 114 -1.83 -4.69 -7.66
C SER A 114 -2.47 -3.65 -6.75
N ASP A 115 -3.40 -4.05 -5.85
CA ASP A 115 -4.03 -3.17 -4.87
C ASP A 115 -3.01 -2.60 -3.87
N LEU A 116 -2.09 -3.42 -3.37
CA LEU A 116 -1.02 -2.99 -2.48
C LEU A 116 -0.07 -2.01 -3.16
N THR A 117 0.36 -2.33 -4.38
CA THR A 117 1.25 -1.47 -5.19
C THR A 117 0.57 -0.13 -5.48
N SER A 118 -0.70 -0.15 -5.89
CA SER A 118 -1.49 1.05 -6.14
C SER A 118 -1.67 1.90 -4.87
N THR A 119 -1.81 1.27 -3.69
CA THR A 119 -1.88 2.00 -2.41
C THR A 119 -0.56 2.68 -2.07
N ILE A 120 0.58 1.97 -2.18
CA ILE A 120 1.89 2.51 -1.79
C ILE A 120 2.37 3.58 -2.78
N LEU A 121 2.21 3.35 -4.07
CA LEU A 121 2.69 4.27 -5.11
C LEU A 121 1.64 5.32 -5.46
N GLY A 122 0.43 4.90 -5.80
CA GLY A 122 -0.63 5.78 -6.30
C GLY A 122 -1.25 6.63 -5.21
N ASP A 123 -1.81 6.01 -4.16
CA ASP A 123 -2.52 6.74 -3.12
C ASP A 123 -1.59 7.65 -2.31
N CYS A 124 -0.33 7.24 -2.05
CA CYS A 124 0.67 8.10 -1.43
C CYS A 124 0.95 9.34 -2.27
N THR A 125 1.04 9.21 -3.60
CA THR A 125 1.27 10.35 -4.50
C THR A 125 0.07 11.31 -4.52
N VAL A 126 -1.16 10.79 -4.50
CA VAL A 126 -2.36 11.63 -4.39
C VAL A 126 -2.38 12.39 -3.07
N LEU A 127 -2.03 11.75 -1.96
CA LEU A 127 -1.94 12.43 -0.66
C LEU A 127 -0.81 13.45 -0.62
N GLU A 128 0.34 13.17 -1.22
CA GLU A 128 1.45 14.11 -1.36
C GLU A 128 1.00 15.38 -2.09
N HIS A 129 0.33 15.23 -3.24
CA HIS A 129 -0.24 16.35 -3.98
C HIS A 129 -1.26 17.14 -3.16
N ASN A 130 -2.16 16.44 -2.45
CA ASN A 130 -3.18 17.09 -1.64
C ASN A 130 -2.58 17.86 -0.45
N PHE A 131 -1.55 17.34 0.20
CA PHE A 131 -0.90 18.02 1.32
C PHE A 131 0.00 19.18 0.89
N SER A 132 0.60 19.12 -0.31
CA SER A 132 1.43 20.21 -0.83
C SER A 132 0.60 21.37 -1.42
N HIS A 133 -0.51 21.08 -2.10
CA HIS A 133 -1.25 22.08 -2.88
C HIS A 133 -2.66 22.37 -2.34
N VAL A 134 -3.39 21.36 -1.89
CA VAL A 134 -4.82 21.45 -1.65
C VAL A 134 -5.14 21.83 -0.20
N MET A 135 -4.62 21.07 0.76
CA MET A 135 -5.00 21.18 2.17
C MET A 135 -4.57 22.48 2.84
N PRO A 136 -3.31 22.95 2.69
CA PRO A 136 -2.90 24.23 3.28
C PRO A 136 -3.67 25.40 2.68
N GLN A 137 -3.89 25.36 1.35
CA GLN A 137 -4.66 26.40 0.65
C GLN A 137 -6.12 26.40 1.12
N PHE A 138 -6.73 25.22 1.30
CA PHE A 138 -8.10 25.10 1.81
C PHE A 138 -8.27 25.75 3.18
N PHE A 139 -7.48 25.34 4.17
CA PHE A 139 -7.58 25.87 5.53
C PHE A 139 -7.10 27.32 5.63
N GLY A 140 -6.01 27.65 4.94
CA GLY A 140 -5.47 29.01 4.90
C GLY A 140 -6.46 29.99 4.28
N SER A 141 -7.17 29.60 3.21
CA SER A 141 -8.19 30.44 2.57
C SER A 141 -9.42 30.64 3.47
N ILE A 142 -9.87 29.61 4.18
CA ILE A 142 -10.99 29.76 5.12
C ILE A 142 -10.63 30.75 6.23
N ILE A 143 -9.44 30.58 6.84
CA ILE A 143 -9.01 31.45 7.96
C ILE A 143 -8.83 32.89 7.45
N SER A 144 -8.14 33.10 6.33
CA SER A 144 -7.95 34.44 5.75
C SER A 144 -9.28 35.11 5.36
N THR A 145 -10.21 34.34 4.76
CA THR A 145 -11.55 34.82 4.43
C THR A 145 -12.32 35.27 5.68
N ILE A 146 -12.26 34.52 6.78
CA ILE A 146 -12.88 34.89 8.05
C ILE A 146 -12.27 36.18 8.60
N ILE A 147 -10.94 36.31 8.60
CA ILE A 147 -10.25 37.53 9.09
C ILE A 147 -10.67 38.76 8.27
N ILE A 148 -10.66 38.62 6.92
CA ILE A 148 -11.06 39.73 6.04
C ILE A 148 -12.56 40.04 6.20
N ALA A 149 -13.41 39.01 6.29
CA ALA A 149 -14.85 39.18 6.52
C ALA A 149 -15.13 39.99 7.83
N VAL A 150 -14.47 39.63 8.93
CA VAL A 150 -14.58 40.36 10.21
C VAL A 150 -14.11 41.79 10.01
N SER A 151 -13.01 42.04 9.30
CA SER A 151 -12.53 43.41 9.04
C SER A 151 -13.56 44.24 8.27
N LEU A 152 -14.26 43.65 7.27
CA LEU A 152 -15.29 44.35 6.49
C LEU A 152 -16.47 44.85 7.37
N PHE A 153 -16.85 44.13 8.40
CA PHE A 153 -17.92 44.56 9.32
C PHE A 153 -17.54 45.81 10.09
N PHE A 154 -16.26 46.02 10.39
CA PHE A 154 -15.81 47.25 11.07
C PHE A 154 -15.87 48.47 10.14
N PHE A 155 -15.78 48.29 8.82
CA PHE A 155 -15.90 49.41 7.86
C PHE A 155 -17.35 49.78 7.58
N ASN A 156 -18.18 48.81 7.15
CA ASN A 156 -19.61 49.06 6.93
C ASN A 156 -20.41 47.73 6.98
N CYS A 157 -21.24 47.60 8.00
CA CYS A 157 -22.02 46.39 8.27
C CYS A 157 -23.00 46.08 7.12
N LYS A 158 -23.66 47.06 6.50
CA LYS A 158 -24.63 46.82 5.41
C LYS A 158 -23.97 46.27 4.16
N LEU A 159 -22.82 46.84 3.80
CA LEU A 159 -22.03 46.35 2.64
C LEU A 159 -21.39 44.99 2.95
N ALA A 160 -20.91 44.78 4.19
CA ALA A 160 -20.36 43.49 4.60
C ALA A 160 -21.41 42.38 4.49
N VAL A 161 -22.64 42.60 4.95
CA VAL A 161 -23.74 41.62 4.79
C VAL A 161 -24.03 41.37 3.31
N ALA A 162 -24.09 42.45 2.50
CA ALA A 162 -24.32 42.33 1.03
C ALA A 162 -23.22 41.57 0.31
N ALA A 163 -21.98 41.58 0.84
CA ALA A 163 -20.85 40.84 0.31
C ALA A 163 -20.81 39.37 0.77
N LEU A 164 -21.11 39.11 2.03
CA LEU A 164 -20.75 37.83 2.67
C LEU A 164 -21.88 36.79 2.72
N TRP A 165 -23.15 37.16 2.44
CA TRP A 165 -24.28 36.22 2.46
C TRP A 165 -24.13 35.05 1.48
N VAL A 166 -23.38 35.21 0.40
CA VAL A 166 -23.12 34.19 -0.63
C VAL A 166 -22.18 33.10 -0.14
N LEU A 167 -21.27 33.41 0.84
CA LEU A 167 -20.26 32.46 1.32
C LEU A 167 -20.88 31.24 2.01
N PRO A 168 -21.78 31.39 3.01
CA PRO A 168 -22.39 30.23 3.65
C PRO A 168 -23.22 29.40 2.66
N ILE A 169 -23.90 30.03 1.70
CA ILE A 169 -24.68 29.28 0.70
C ILE A 169 -23.76 28.46 -0.19
N ALA A 170 -22.68 29.02 -0.69
CA ALA A 170 -21.70 28.31 -1.51
C ALA A 170 -21.09 27.12 -0.73
N LEU A 171 -20.73 27.32 0.54
CA LEU A 171 -20.20 26.26 1.40
C LEU A 171 -21.24 25.16 1.66
N ILE A 172 -22.51 25.50 1.88
CA ILE A 172 -23.59 24.52 2.08
C ILE A 172 -23.74 23.66 0.82
N ILE A 173 -23.76 24.26 -0.36
CA ILE A 173 -23.93 23.52 -1.63
C ILE A 173 -22.83 22.47 -1.81
N VAL A 174 -21.56 22.87 -1.62
CA VAL A 174 -20.42 21.93 -1.78
C VAL A 174 -20.35 20.96 -0.61
N GLY A 175 -20.64 21.39 0.63
CA GLY A 175 -20.67 20.51 1.80
C GLY A 175 -21.75 19.42 1.70
N CYS A 176 -22.95 19.77 1.24
CA CYS A 176 -24.05 18.81 1.02
C CYS A 176 -23.73 17.79 -0.09
N SER A 177 -22.88 18.13 -1.05
CA SER A 177 -22.46 17.23 -2.12
C SER A 177 -21.57 16.07 -1.63
N GLY A 178 -20.98 16.16 -0.45
CA GLY A 178 -19.94 15.24 0.03
C GLY A 178 -20.34 13.76 0.06
N LYS A 179 -21.61 13.42 0.34
CA LYS A 179 -22.09 12.03 0.27
C LYS A 179 -22.15 11.52 -1.17
N VAL A 180 -22.59 12.37 -2.09
CA VAL A 180 -22.68 12.05 -3.53
C VAL A 180 -21.27 11.88 -4.10
N GLN A 181 -20.35 12.79 -3.79
CA GLN A 181 -18.97 12.77 -4.25
C GLN A 181 -18.22 11.52 -3.75
N ARG A 182 -18.38 11.13 -2.46
CA ARG A 182 -17.80 9.88 -1.94
C ARG A 182 -18.32 8.64 -2.67
N GLY A 183 -19.61 8.60 -2.95
CA GLY A 183 -20.23 7.50 -3.73
C GLY A 183 -19.64 7.40 -5.13
N ILE A 184 -19.50 8.53 -5.82
CA ILE A 184 -18.91 8.64 -7.15
C ILE A 184 -17.43 8.20 -7.13
N SER A 185 -16.64 8.71 -6.18
CA SER A 185 -15.22 8.37 -6.04
C SER A 185 -14.99 6.88 -5.78
N ARG A 186 -15.79 6.26 -4.90
CA ARG A 186 -15.73 4.80 -4.66
C ARG A 186 -16.07 3.98 -5.91
N ARG A 187 -17.07 4.43 -6.70
CA ARG A 187 -17.44 3.76 -7.95
C ARG A 187 -16.33 3.88 -9.00
N LYS A 188 -15.81 5.09 -9.21
CA LYS A 188 -14.67 5.33 -10.10
C LYS A 188 -13.48 4.44 -9.71
N ARG A 189 -13.15 4.37 -8.41
CA ARG A 189 -12.02 3.55 -7.92
C ARG A 189 -12.18 2.06 -8.24
N LYS A 190 -13.39 1.50 -8.09
CA LYS A 190 -13.64 0.09 -8.46
C LYS A 190 -13.35 -0.18 -9.93
N VAL A 191 -13.73 0.76 -10.80
CA VAL A 191 -13.51 0.61 -12.25
C VAL A 191 -12.03 0.79 -12.60
N VAL A 192 -11.31 1.68 -11.92
CA VAL A 192 -9.86 1.84 -12.06
C VAL A 192 -9.15 0.53 -11.70
N LEU A 193 -9.47 -0.07 -10.55
CA LEU A 193 -8.86 -1.34 -10.13
C LEU A 193 -9.16 -2.46 -11.13
N ALA A 194 -10.41 -2.61 -11.56
CA ALA A 194 -10.77 -3.64 -12.55
C ALA A 194 -10.03 -3.47 -13.90
N GLN A 195 -9.69 -2.23 -14.25
CA GLN A 195 -8.88 -1.95 -15.45
C GLN A 195 -7.40 -2.27 -15.21
N GLU A 196 -6.85 -1.90 -14.05
CA GLU A 196 -5.47 -2.22 -13.64
C GLU A 196 -5.27 -3.75 -13.61
N GLU A 197 -6.17 -4.50 -12.96
CA GLU A 197 -6.21 -5.97 -12.92
C GLU A 197 -6.27 -6.57 -14.33
N GLY A 198 -7.13 -6.02 -15.21
CA GLY A 198 -7.24 -6.51 -16.59
C GLY A 198 -5.96 -6.32 -17.40
N PHE A 199 -5.25 -5.20 -17.24
CA PHE A 199 -3.96 -5.02 -17.90
C PHE A 199 -2.88 -5.95 -17.34
N GLN A 200 -2.86 -6.14 -16.03
CA GLN A 200 -1.92 -7.07 -15.40
C GLN A 200 -2.14 -8.50 -15.93
N GLU A 201 -3.39 -8.99 -15.92
CA GLU A 201 -3.75 -10.30 -16.44
C GLU A 201 -3.36 -10.44 -17.92
N TYR A 202 -3.59 -9.42 -18.75
CA TYR A 202 -3.18 -9.43 -20.14
C TYR A 202 -1.67 -9.58 -20.30
N LEU A 203 -0.88 -8.85 -19.53
CA LEU A 203 0.58 -8.90 -19.61
C LEU A 203 1.13 -10.26 -19.12
N GLU A 204 0.53 -10.83 -18.09
CA GLU A 204 0.92 -12.15 -17.57
C GLU A 204 0.56 -13.28 -18.54
N THR A 205 -0.59 -13.19 -19.19
CA THR A 205 -1.13 -14.26 -20.06
C THR A 205 -0.91 -14.05 -21.56
N VAL A 206 -0.24 -12.96 -21.98
CA VAL A 206 -0.09 -12.61 -23.41
C VAL A 206 0.52 -13.73 -24.27
N LYS A 207 1.42 -14.54 -23.71
CA LYS A 207 2.03 -15.67 -24.42
C LYS A 207 1.00 -16.77 -24.70
N ASP A 208 0.16 -17.06 -23.70
CA ASP A 208 -0.90 -18.07 -23.83
C ASP A 208 -1.99 -17.58 -24.78
N LEU A 209 -2.41 -16.32 -24.67
CA LEU A 209 -3.37 -15.70 -25.57
C LEU A 209 -2.91 -15.78 -27.03
N LYS A 210 -1.63 -15.47 -27.30
CA LYS A 210 -1.04 -15.60 -28.64
C LYS A 210 -1.00 -17.04 -29.12
N SER A 211 -0.70 -18.00 -28.24
CA SER A 211 -0.65 -19.40 -28.61
C SER A 211 -2.01 -19.96 -29.06
N TYR A 212 -3.10 -19.37 -28.56
CA TYR A 212 -4.48 -19.75 -28.88
C TYR A 212 -5.17 -18.80 -29.87
N ASN A 213 -4.48 -17.77 -30.42
CA ASN A 213 -5.04 -16.71 -31.25
C ASN A 213 -6.27 -16.02 -30.58
N ALA A 214 -6.20 -15.80 -29.27
CA ALA A 214 -7.29 -15.24 -28.46
C ALA A 214 -7.07 -13.77 -28.09
N GLU A 215 -6.02 -13.10 -28.59
CA GLU A 215 -5.67 -11.71 -28.25
C GLU A 215 -6.80 -10.75 -28.58
N ASP A 216 -7.41 -10.88 -29.76
CA ASP A 216 -8.45 -9.95 -30.21
C ASP A 216 -9.65 -9.96 -29.27
N THR A 217 -10.08 -11.13 -28.80
CA THR A 217 -11.19 -11.29 -27.86
C THR A 217 -10.86 -10.66 -26.50
N TYR A 218 -9.61 -10.86 -26.06
CA TYR A 218 -9.19 -10.29 -24.77
C TYR A 218 -9.03 -8.76 -24.84
N VAL A 219 -8.45 -8.24 -25.93
CA VAL A 219 -8.32 -6.80 -26.18
C VAL A 219 -9.70 -6.14 -26.26
N GLU A 220 -10.72 -6.82 -26.81
CA GLU A 220 -12.09 -6.31 -26.82
C GLU A 220 -12.67 -6.19 -25.41
N SER A 221 -12.40 -7.17 -24.52
CA SER A 221 -12.74 -7.08 -23.09
C SER A 221 -12.02 -5.93 -22.39
N LEU A 222 -10.73 -5.70 -22.68
CA LEU A 222 -10.00 -4.56 -22.16
C LEU A 222 -10.58 -3.22 -22.63
N LYS A 223 -10.97 -3.12 -23.89
CA LYS A 223 -11.66 -1.93 -24.43
C LYS A 223 -12.95 -1.65 -23.66
N GLU A 224 -13.75 -2.69 -23.39
CA GLU A 224 -14.97 -2.52 -22.59
C GLU A 224 -14.65 -1.99 -21.17
N LYS A 225 -13.61 -2.52 -20.50
CA LYS A 225 -13.15 -2.02 -19.21
C LYS A 225 -12.69 -0.54 -19.30
N MET A 226 -11.98 -0.17 -20.36
CA MET A 226 -11.55 1.22 -20.62
C MET A 226 -12.74 2.16 -20.87
N ASP A 227 -13.71 1.75 -21.70
CA ASP A 227 -14.93 2.51 -21.95
C ASP A 227 -15.75 2.74 -20.68
N ASN A 228 -15.79 1.73 -19.80
CA ASN A 228 -16.43 1.85 -18.51
C ASN A 228 -15.70 2.83 -17.60
N LEU A 229 -14.36 2.81 -17.62
CA LEU A 229 -13.54 3.78 -16.87
C LEU A 229 -13.77 5.20 -17.38
N GLU A 230 -13.80 5.40 -18.70
CA GLU A 230 -14.07 6.71 -19.31
C GLU A 230 -15.45 7.24 -18.89
N LYS A 231 -16.50 6.41 -19.01
CA LYS A 231 -17.88 6.75 -18.61
C LYS A 231 -17.97 7.12 -17.14
N GLU A 232 -17.37 6.33 -16.24
CA GLU A 232 -17.41 6.64 -14.80
C GLU A 232 -16.51 7.83 -14.44
N SER A 233 -15.40 8.06 -15.15
CA SER A 233 -14.57 9.25 -15.00
C SER A 233 -15.32 10.52 -15.43
N PHE A 234 -16.02 10.47 -16.57
CA PHE A 234 -16.84 11.57 -17.03
C PHE A 234 -18.01 11.88 -16.08
N ARG A 235 -18.68 10.85 -15.56
CA ARG A 235 -19.72 11.01 -14.52
C ARG A 235 -19.16 11.62 -13.24
N ALA A 236 -17.95 11.22 -12.84
CA ALA A 236 -17.29 11.75 -11.67
C ALA A 236 -16.96 13.23 -11.85
N GLU A 237 -16.42 13.58 -13.01
CA GLU A 237 -16.08 14.99 -13.35
C GLU A 237 -17.33 15.87 -13.38
N LEU A 238 -18.37 15.46 -14.12
CA LEU A 238 -19.63 16.19 -14.17
C LEU A 238 -20.28 16.31 -12.79
N GLY A 239 -20.35 15.20 -12.04
CA GLY A 239 -20.95 15.17 -10.71
C GLY A 239 -20.27 16.12 -9.73
N THR A 240 -18.94 16.26 -9.82
CA THR A 240 -18.18 17.21 -9.01
C THR A 240 -18.33 18.63 -9.52
N SER A 241 -18.17 18.83 -10.82
CA SER A 241 -18.16 20.15 -11.46
C SER A 241 -19.49 20.89 -11.30
N VAL A 242 -20.62 20.21 -11.38
CA VAL A 242 -21.94 20.83 -11.22
C VAL A 242 -22.06 21.55 -9.86
N PHE A 243 -21.64 20.92 -8.77
CA PHE A 243 -21.70 21.54 -7.44
C PHE A 243 -20.73 22.71 -7.31
N VAL A 244 -19.49 22.54 -7.79
CA VAL A 244 -18.45 23.57 -7.69
C VAL A 244 -18.77 24.78 -8.55
N ILE A 245 -19.22 24.55 -9.79
CA ILE A 245 -19.62 25.63 -10.71
C ILE A 245 -20.83 26.39 -10.16
N SER A 246 -21.85 25.67 -9.67
CA SER A 246 -23.04 26.29 -9.06
C SER A 246 -22.68 27.19 -7.88
N ALA A 247 -21.81 26.72 -6.99
CA ALA A 247 -21.31 27.49 -5.86
C ALA A 247 -20.49 28.70 -6.32
N SER A 248 -19.64 28.56 -7.35
CA SER A 248 -18.86 29.65 -7.94
C SER A 248 -19.74 30.72 -8.60
N CYS A 249 -20.83 30.31 -9.25
CA CYS A 249 -21.80 31.26 -9.79
C CYS A 249 -22.48 32.08 -8.70
N ILE A 250 -22.83 31.45 -7.57
CA ILE A 250 -23.42 32.14 -6.42
C ILE A 250 -22.44 33.16 -5.81
N LEU A 251 -21.14 32.82 -5.69
CA LEU A 251 -20.14 33.78 -5.22
C LEU A 251 -20.11 35.06 -6.07
N ARG A 252 -20.20 34.92 -7.38
CA ARG A 252 -20.20 36.09 -8.30
C ARG A 252 -21.43 37.00 -8.13
N LEU A 253 -22.57 36.46 -7.65
CA LEU A 253 -23.74 37.28 -7.31
C LEU A 253 -23.44 38.24 -6.14
N GLY A 254 -22.52 37.91 -5.27
CA GLY A 254 -22.08 38.79 -4.19
C GLY A 254 -21.51 40.12 -4.65
N ILE A 255 -20.78 40.13 -5.78
CA ILE A 255 -20.30 41.41 -6.38
C ILE A 255 -21.50 42.24 -6.84
N GLY A 256 -22.48 41.62 -7.49
CA GLY A 256 -23.70 42.29 -7.94
C GLY A 256 -24.51 42.87 -6.76
N THR A 257 -24.66 42.14 -5.67
CA THR A 257 -25.39 42.64 -4.48
C THR A 257 -24.65 43.78 -3.78
N VAL A 258 -23.30 43.74 -3.71
CA VAL A 258 -22.50 44.87 -3.21
C VAL A 258 -22.64 46.10 -4.11
N ALA A 259 -22.63 45.93 -5.44
CA ALA A 259 -22.82 47.03 -6.38
C ALA A 259 -24.22 47.67 -6.23
N LEU A 260 -25.29 46.88 -6.15
CA LEU A 260 -26.66 47.36 -5.97
C LEU A 260 -26.88 48.07 -4.65
N VAL A 261 -26.49 47.42 -3.52
CA VAL A 261 -26.65 48.00 -2.16
C VAL A 261 -25.75 49.20 -2.02
N GLY A 262 -24.51 49.13 -2.50
CA GLY A 262 -23.53 50.21 -2.42
C GLY A 262 -23.97 51.44 -3.22
N ALA A 263 -24.46 51.28 -4.41
CA ALA A 263 -25.02 52.38 -5.23
C ALA A 263 -26.22 53.05 -4.50
N SER A 264 -27.13 52.25 -3.92
CA SER A 264 -28.24 52.75 -3.14
C SER A 264 -27.79 53.56 -1.90
N LEU A 265 -26.77 53.08 -1.20
CA LEU A 265 -26.22 53.78 -0.01
C LEU A 265 -25.45 55.04 -0.41
N LEU A 266 -24.75 55.03 -1.54
CA LEU A 266 -24.04 56.18 -2.09
C LEU A 266 -25.00 57.30 -2.45
N VAL A 267 -26.09 56.98 -3.19
CA VAL A 267 -27.14 57.95 -3.56
C VAL A 267 -27.82 58.57 -2.32
N LYS A 268 -27.96 57.77 -1.25
CA LYS A 268 -28.49 58.23 0.04
C LYS A 268 -27.49 59.03 0.90
N GLY A 269 -26.26 59.20 0.43
CA GLY A 269 -25.20 59.87 1.16
C GLY A 269 -24.74 59.15 2.42
N GLN A 270 -25.02 57.84 2.57
CA GLN A 270 -24.66 57.05 3.76
C GLN A 270 -23.23 56.46 3.69
N ILE A 271 -22.64 56.47 2.50
CA ILE A 271 -21.24 56.08 2.26
C ILE A 271 -20.62 57.06 1.25
N ASP A 272 -19.32 57.18 1.26
CA ASP A 272 -18.54 57.90 0.28
C ASP A 272 -18.16 57.00 -0.89
N ILE A 273 -17.75 57.60 -2.02
CA ILE A 273 -17.38 56.88 -3.26
C ILE A 273 -16.16 55.98 -3.03
N MET A 274 -15.25 56.36 -2.12
CA MET A 274 -14.04 55.59 -1.79
C MET A 274 -14.37 54.32 -1.03
N THR A 275 -15.28 54.40 -0.07
CA THR A 275 -15.76 53.20 0.66
C THR A 275 -16.46 52.23 -0.31
N PHE A 276 -17.29 52.74 -1.25
CA PHE A 276 -17.93 51.90 -2.25
C PHE A 276 -16.91 51.23 -3.16
N PHE A 277 -15.93 51.95 -3.67
CA PHE A 277 -14.89 51.45 -4.54
C PHE A 277 -14.02 50.38 -3.83
N MET A 278 -13.62 50.66 -2.59
CA MET A 278 -12.87 49.75 -1.74
C MET A 278 -13.61 48.38 -1.56
N PHE A 279 -14.92 48.46 -1.23
CA PHE A 279 -15.71 47.23 -1.05
C PHE A 279 -15.78 46.40 -2.31
N ILE A 280 -15.99 47.00 -3.52
CA ILE A 280 -15.98 46.25 -4.78
C ILE A 280 -14.64 45.57 -5.02
N LEU A 281 -13.52 46.26 -4.77
CA LEU A 281 -12.18 45.71 -4.95
C LEU A 281 -11.89 44.55 -3.98
N VAL A 282 -12.17 44.74 -2.68
CA VAL A 282 -11.93 43.71 -1.66
C VAL A 282 -12.80 42.49 -1.91
N VAL A 283 -14.08 42.68 -2.24
CA VAL A 283 -15.03 41.60 -2.49
C VAL A 283 -14.64 40.81 -3.74
N SER A 284 -14.19 41.47 -4.80
CA SER A 284 -13.68 40.76 -5.99
C SER A 284 -12.48 39.86 -5.66
N ARG A 285 -11.62 40.29 -4.73
CA ARG A 285 -10.43 39.53 -4.32
C ARG A 285 -10.71 38.41 -3.33
N ILE A 286 -11.67 38.60 -2.39
CA ILE A 286 -11.99 37.59 -1.36
C ILE A 286 -12.63 36.33 -1.96
N TYR A 287 -13.29 36.45 -3.10
CA TYR A 287 -13.93 35.30 -3.75
C TYR A 287 -12.95 34.38 -4.48
N GLU A 288 -11.79 34.84 -4.93
CA GLU A 288 -10.78 34.00 -5.58
C GLU A 288 -10.27 32.86 -4.68
N PRO A 289 -9.72 33.14 -3.47
CA PRO A 289 -9.33 32.09 -2.54
C PRO A 289 -10.51 31.18 -2.14
N THR A 290 -11.71 31.75 -2.01
CA THR A 290 -12.91 31.00 -1.65
C THR A 290 -13.31 30.03 -2.77
N GLN A 291 -13.23 30.43 -4.03
CA GLN A 291 -13.50 29.56 -5.17
C GLN A 291 -12.48 28.40 -5.22
N GLY A 292 -11.19 28.67 -5.02
CA GLY A 292 -10.16 27.64 -4.87
C GLY A 292 -10.47 26.68 -3.71
N THR A 293 -10.96 27.21 -2.60
CA THR A 293 -11.39 26.40 -1.44
C THR A 293 -12.54 25.43 -1.82
N LEU A 294 -13.52 25.89 -2.58
CA LEU A 294 -14.63 25.02 -3.01
C LEU A 294 -14.18 23.90 -3.94
N MET A 295 -13.25 24.18 -4.87
CA MET A 295 -12.64 23.15 -5.72
C MET A 295 -11.84 22.17 -4.89
N ASN A 296 -11.04 22.65 -3.95
CA ASN A 296 -10.19 21.85 -3.07
C ASN A 296 -11.01 20.97 -2.13
N LEU A 297 -12.20 21.39 -1.70
CA LEU A 297 -13.08 20.58 -0.84
C LEU A 297 -13.48 19.27 -1.52
N ALA A 298 -13.72 19.28 -2.81
CA ALA A 298 -14.01 18.05 -3.57
C ALA A 298 -12.83 17.07 -3.55
N ALA A 299 -11.60 17.56 -3.75
CA ALA A 299 -10.39 16.76 -3.66
C ALA A 299 -10.16 16.19 -2.25
N ILE A 300 -10.42 16.99 -1.20
CA ILE A 300 -10.32 16.57 0.20
C ILE A 300 -11.33 15.46 0.54
N ILE A 301 -12.56 15.55 0.02
CA ILE A 301 -13.58 14.52 0.23
C ILE A 301 -13.20 13.21 -0.45
N SER A 302 -12.60 13.27 -1.65
CA SER A 302 -12.19 12.08 -2.40
C SER A 302 -11.00 11.36 -1.77
N GLN A 303 -10.10 12.08 -1.11
CA GLN A 303 -8.91 11.47 -0.49
C GLN A 303 -9.21 10.58 0.72
N ASP A 304 -10.40 10.73 1.36
CA ASP A 304 -10.80 9.88 2.50
C ASP A 304 -10.73 8.38 2.12
N VAL A 305 -11.02 8.03 0.86
CA VAL A 305 -10.92 6.66 0.35
C VAL A 305 -9.47 6.16 0.34
N ASN A 306 -8.51 7.00 -0.07
CA ASN A 306 -7.09 6.63 -0.10
C ASN A 306 -6.54 6.46 1.32
N VAL A 307 -6.97 7.31 2.26
CA VAL A 307 -6.61 7.19 3.68
C VAL A 307 -7.21 5.93 4.31
N GLU A 308 -8.46 5.57 3.98
CA GLU A 308 -9.09 4.32 4.44
C GLU A 308 -8.23 3.10 4.06
N ARG A 309 -7.78 3.02 2.81
CA ARG A 309 -6.94 1.91 2.31
C ARG A 309 -5.58 1.83 3.00
N MET A 310 -4.92 2.96 3.20
CA MET A 310 -3.68 3.00 3.98
C MET A 310 -3.89 2.56 5.43
N ASN A 311 -5.00 2.98 6.03
CA ASN A 311 -5.36 2.60 7.39
C ASN A 311 -5.70 1.11 7.50
N GLU A 312 -6.25 0.48 6.46
CA GLU A 312 -6.43 -0.98 6.41
C GLU A 312 -5.10 -1.71 6.55
N ILE A 313 -4.04 -1.24 5.86
CA ILE A 313 -2.69 -1.82 5.99
C ILE A 313 -2.10 -1.50 7.36
N THR A 314 -2.12 -0.23 7.77
CA THR A 314 -1.46 0.25 8.99
C THR A 314 -2.07 -0.36 10.25
N ASN A 315 -3.41 -0.52 10.29
CA ASN A 315 -4.14 -1.05 11.44
C ASN A 315 -4.37 -2.56 11.37
N TYR A 316 -3.88 -3.23 10.32
CA TYR A 316 -4.01 -4.68 10.25
C TYR A 316 -3.29 -5.34 11.44
N PRO A 317 -3.92 -6.32 12.11
CA PRO A 317 -3.33 -6.95 13.27
C PRO A 317 -2.04 -7.68 12.91
N VAL A 318 -1.01 -7.47 13.72
CA VAL A 318 0.28 -8.16 13.63
C VAL A 318 0.23 -9.38 14.53
N GLN A 319 0.87 -10.47 14.13
CA GLN A 319 1.04 -11.63 15.01
C GLN A 319 1.95 -11.23 16.17
N SER A 320 1.45 -11.41 17.40
CA SER A 320 2.22 -11.14 18.62
C SER A 320 3.03 -12.34 19.04
N GLY A 321 4.08 -12.11 19.80
CA GLY A 321 4.90 -13.14 20.43
C GLY A 321 6.06 -12.51 21.19
N ASP A 322 6.59 -13.22 22.20
CA ASP A 322 7.79 -12.78 22.90
C ASP A 322 9.06 -13.13 22.11
N GLY A 323 10.14 -12.40 22.36
CA GLY A 323 11.29 -12.32 21.47
C GLY A 323 12.23 -13.53 21.44
N SER A 324 12.11 -14.55 22.31
CA SER A 324 13.10 -15.64 22.37
C SER A 324 12.61 -16.95 21.78
N LEU A 325 13.44 -17.59 20.93
CA LEU A 325 13.28 -18.98 20.54
C LEU A 325 14.12 -19.87 21.49
N ASP A 326 13.65 -20.01 22.74
CA ASP A 326 14.31 -20.85 23.72
C ASP A 326 13.53 -22.18 23.82
N VAL A 327 14.03 -23.20 23.14
CA VAL A 327 13.41 -24.52 23.04
C VAL A 327 14.42 -25.62 23.32
N ASN A 328 14.00 -26.70 24.02
CA ASN A 328 14.87 -27.80 24.41
C ASN A 328 15.06 -28.84 23.29
N SER A 329 14.15 -28.88 22.32
CA SER A 329 14.20 -29.74 21.13
C SER A 329 13.52 -29.04 19.95
N TYR A 330 13.71 -29.59 18.76
CA TYR A 330 13.02 -29.14 17.57
C TYR A 330 11.91 -30.10 17.12
N ASP A 331 11.33 -30.83 18.10
CA ASP A 331 10.12 -31.62 17.85
C ASP A 331 8.94 -30.67 17.55
N LEU A 332 8.20 -30.95 16.49
CA LEU A 332 7.01 -30.19 16.14
C LEU A 332 5.76 -31.04 16.41
N GLU A 333 4.93 -30.61 17.34
CA GLU A 333 3.74 -31.31 17.79
C GLU A 333 2.48 -30.54 17.38
N PHE A 334 1.57 -31.21 16.69
CA PHE A 334 0.20 -30.75 16.41
C PHE A 334 -0.74 -31.45 17.39
N ASP A 335 -1.50 -30.71 18.17
CA ASP A 335 -2.45 -31.21 19.16
C ASP A 335 -3.85 -30.66 18.86
N LYS A 336 -4.72 -31.50 18.28
CA LYS A 336 -6.11 -31.23 17.93
C LYS A 336 -6.33 -29.95 17.13
N VAL A 337 -5.46 -29.71 16.16
CA VAL A 337 -5.44 -28.49 15.37
C VAL A 337 -6.61 -28.46 14.38
N ALA A 338 -7.40 -27.38 14.44
CA ALA A 338 -8.42 -27.06 13.45
C ALA A 338 -8.13 -25.69 12.82
N PHE A 339 -8.44 -25.57 11.54
CA PHE A 339 -8.21 -24.34 10.78
C PHE A 339 -9.14 -24.18 9.59
N SER A 340 -9.51 -22.93 9.31
CA SER A 340 -10.31 -22.51 8.15
C SER A 340 -9.77 -21.23 7.53
N TYR A 341 -9.64 -21.16 6.20
CA TYR A 341 -9.28 -19.91 5.51
C TYR A 341 -10.46 -18.93 5.51
N VAL A 342 -11.68 -19.45 5.42
CA VAL A 342 -12.94 -18.69 5.47
C VAL A 342 -13.79 -19.26 6.60
N LYS A 343 -14.36 -18.40 7.44
CA LYS A 343 -15.23 -18.83 8.54
C LYS A 343 -16.34 -19.76 8.05
N GLY A 344 -16.37 -20.98 8.59
CA GLY A 344 -17.39 -21.99 8.27
C GLY A 344 -16.93 -23.07 7.27
N GLU A 345 -15.79 -22.91 6.62
CA GLU A 345 -15.20 -23.89 5.70
C GLU A 345 -13.95 -24.51 6.32
N ASN A 346 -14.13 -25.52 7.16
CA ASN A 346 -13.02 -26.18 7.84
C ASN A 346 -12.15 -26.93 6.82
N VAL A 347 -10.83 -26.57 6.79
CA VAL A 347 -9.82 -27.25 5.99
C VAL A 347 -9.10 -28.31 6.82
N LEU A 348 -8.89 -28.03 8.09
CA LEU A 348 -8.37 -29.00 9.05
C LEU A 348 -9.32 -29.14 10.22
N THR A 349 -9.52 -30.39 10.69
CA THR A 349 -10.40 -30.72 11.81
C THR A 349 -9.70 -31.78 12.68
N ASP A 350 -9.27 -31.39 13.88
CA ASP A 350 -8.66 -32.30 14.88
C ASP A 350 -7.38 -33.01 14.39
N VAL A 351 -6.48 -32.28 13.75
CA VAL A 351 -5.20 -32.80 13.27
C VAL A 351 -4.22 -32.95 14.44
N SER A 352 -3.75 -34.18 14.69
CA SER A 352 -2.81 -34.49 15.78
C SER A 352 -1.72 -35.45 15.30
N PHE A 353 -0.45 -34.98 15.34
CA PHE A 353 0.74 -35.77 15.07
C PHE A 353 1.98 -35.05 15.59
N THR A 354 3.12 -35.76 15.67
CA THR A 354 4.42 -35.19 16.04
C THR A 354 5.45 -35.53 14.97
N ALA A 355 6.16 -34.51 14.48
CA ALA A 355 7.38 -34.65 13.70
C ALA A 355 8.56 -34.50 14.64
N LYS A 356 9.35 -35.57 14.82
CA LYS A 356 10.45 -35.61 15.78
C LYS A 356 11.73 -35.05 15.20
N GLN A 357 12.57 -34.51 16.06
CA GLN A 357 13.91 -34.05 15.68
C GLN A 357 14.75 -35.23 15.16
N GLY A 358 15.43 -35.01 14.01
CA GLY A 358 16.24 -36.04 13.36
C GLY A 358 15.44 -37.04 12.55
N GLU A 359 14.10 -36.90 12.43
CA GLU A 359 13.23 -37.76 11.63
C GLU A 359 12.62 -36.99 10.44
N VAL A 360 12.39 -37.73 9.37
CA VAL A 360 11.66 -37.26 8.20
C VAL A 360 10.20 -37.70 8.30
N THR A 361 9.29 -36.74 8.47
CA THR A 361 7.84 -36.95 8.48
C THR A 361 7.24 -36.58 7.13
N ALA A 362 6.67 -37.53 6.40
CA ALA A 362 6.02 -37.26 5.13
C ALA A 362 4.50 -37.13 5.28
N LEU A 363 3.97 -36.00 4.78
CA LEU A 363 2.54 -35.73 4.67
C LEU A 363 2.05 -36.18 3.30
N ILE A 364 1.11 -37.10 3.26
CA ILE A 364 0.52 -37.64 2.04
C ILE A 364 -1.01 -37.62 2.10
N GLY A 365 -1.65 -37.78 0.96
CA GLY A 365 -3.11 -37.80 0.85
C GLY A 365 -3.60 -37.16 -0.46
N PRO A 366 -4.91 -37.18 -0.73
CA PRO A 366 -5.48 -36.60 -1.94
C PRO A 366 -5.26 -35.09 -2.01
N SER A 367 -5.39 -34.51 -3.21
CA SER A 367 -5.40 -33.06 -3.39
C SER A 367 -6.55 -32.46 -2.58
N GLY A 368 -6.31 -31.32 -1.92
CA GLY A 368 -7.30 -30.72 -1.01
C GLY A 368 -7.35 -31.33 0.40
N GLY A 369 -6.58 -32.40 0.71
CA GLY A 369 -6.58 -33.04 2.03
C GLY A 369 -5.96 -32.21 3.18
N GLY A 370 -5.47 -30.98 2.93
CA GLY A 370 -4.95 -30.07 3.95
C GLY A 370 -3.42 -30.11 4.16
N LYS A 371 -2.66 -30.83 3.34
CA LYS A 371 -1.19 -31.00 3.48
C LYS A 371 -0.42 -29.67 3.49
N SER A 372 -0.63 -28.82 2.49
CA SER A 372 0.02 -27.50 2.39
C SER A 372 -0.44 -26.55 3.53
N THR A 373 -1.68 -26.73 3.99
CA THR A 373 -2.20 -25.98 5.14
C THR A 373 -1.46 -26.37 6.43
N VAL A 374 -1.15 -27.64 6.64
CA VAL A 374 -0.32 -28.09 7.78
C VAL A 374 1.06 -27.47 7.74
N SER A 375 1.71 -27.43 6.57
CA SER A 375 3.04 -26.78 6.41
C SER A 375 2.97 -25.27 6.70
N LYS A 376 1.94 -24.57 6.21
CA LYS A 376 1.74 -23.14 6.47
C LYS A 376 1.50 -22.86 7.96
N LEU A 377 0.75 -23.71 8.65
CA LEU A 377 0.53 -23.60 10.10
C LEU A 377 1.79 -23.95 10.89
N ALA A 378 2.58 -24.93 10.46
CA ALA A 378 3.86 -25.27 11.07
C ALA A 378 4.82 -24.08 11.10
N ALA A 379 4.88 -23.32 9.99
CA ALA A 379 5.67 -22.09 9.86
C ALA A 379 4.98 -20.84 10.45
N ARG A 380 3.80 -21.00 11.04
CA ARG A 380 2.99 -19.90 11.58
C ARG A 380 2.68 -18.82 10.53
N PHE A 381 2.46 -19.19 9.25
CA PHE A 381 1.91 -18.24 8.26
C PHE A 381 0.47 -17.87 8.59
N TYR A 382 -0.21 -18.77 9.32
CA TYR A 382 -1.52 -18.59 9.93
C TYR A 382 -1.48 -19.09 11.36
N ASP A 383 -2.32 -18.54 12.22
CA ASP A 383 -2.59 -19.09 13.55
C ASP A 383 -3.75 -20.09 13.46
N ALA A 384 -3.71 -21.17 14.27
CA ALA A 384 -4.76 -22.16 14.31
C ALA A 384 -6.05 -21.59 14.92
N ASP A 385 -7.22 -22.02 14.41
CA ASP A 385 -8.52 -21.62 14.98
C ASP A 385 -8.77 -22.32 16.33
N LYS A 386 -8.31 -23.60 16.44
CA LYS A 386 -8.40 -24.42 17.66
C LYS A 386 -7.21 -25.35 17.74
N GLY A 387 -6.97 -25.86 18.94
CA GLY A 387 -5.81 -26.71 19.24
C GLY A 387 -4.55 -25.90 19.42
N THR A 388 -3.40 -26.58 19.49
CA THR A 388 -2.10 -25.95 19.68
C THR A 388 -1.05 -26.62 18.81
N ILE A 389 -0.09 -25.81 18.33
CA ILE A 389 1.11 -26.30 17.64
C ILE A 389 2.29 -25.93 18.54
N LYS A 390 3.10 -26.94 18.90
CA LYS A 390 4.21 -26.74 19.82
C LYS A 390 5.52 -27.06 19.12
N LEU A 391 6.54 -26.25 19.39
CA LEU A 391 7.93 -26.49 19.01
C LEU A 391 8.74 -26.72 20.30
N GLY A 392 9.28 -27.92 20.44
CA GLY A 392 10.02 -28.29 21.66
C GLY A 392 9.21 -28.14 22.94
N GLY A 393 7.90 -28.40 22.88
CA GLY A 393 6.96 -28.26 24.00
C GLY A 393 6.40 -26.85 24.20
N ARG A 394 6.89 -25.82 23.47
CA ARG A 394 6.44 -24.44 23.58
C ARG A 394 5.43 -24.11 22.44
N ASP A 395 4.33 -23.49 22.79
CA ASP A 395 3.32 -23.06 21.82
C ASP A 395 3.90 -21.99 20.86
N ILE A 396 3.88 -22.27 19.55
CA ILE A 396 4.43 -21.38 18.53
C ILE A 396 3.67 -20.05 18.44
N SER A 397 2.40 -19.99 18.87
CA SER A 397 1.61 -18.75 18.89
C SER A 397 2.17 -17.71 19.85
N THR A 398 2.97 -18.12 20.83
CA THR A 398 3.62 -17.24 21.81
C THR A 398 5.00 -16.73 21.38
N ILE A 399 5.58 -17.28 20.31
CA ILE A 399 6.92 -16.94 19.81
C ILE A 399 6.79 -15.86 18.74
N ASN A 400 7.68 -14.87 18.72
CA ASN A 400 7.72 -13.88 17.63
C ASN A 400 7.92 -14.59 16.27
N PRO A 401 7.11 -14.30 15.23
CA PRO A 401 7.19 -14.97 13.93
C PRO A 401 8.57 -14.92 13.27
N GLU A 402 9.29 -13.80 13.35
CA GLU A 402 10.65 -13.66 12.77
C GLU A 402 11.63 -14.63 13.46
N ASN A 403 11.55 -14.73 14.80
CA ASN A 403 12.40 -15.63 15.56
C ASN A 403 12.02 -17.09 15.34
N LEU A 404 10.73 -17.39 15.24
CA LEU A 404 10.26 -18.73 14.87
C LEU A 404 10.80 -19.13 13.50
N LEU A 405 10.65 -18.28 12.48
CA LEU A 405 11.10 -18.53 11.11
C LEU A 405 12.63 -18.61 10.99
N SER A 406 13.40 -18.09 11.95
CA SER A 406 14.86 -18.29 11.98
C SER A 406 15.24 -19.76 12.12
N ALA A 407 14.40 -20.58 12.79
CA ALA A 407 14.60 -22.02 12.94
C ALA A 407 14.13 -22.85 11.74
N TYR A 408 13.49 -22.24 10.75
CA TYR A 408 12.94 -22.95 9.58
C TYR A 408 13.72 -22.64 8.31
N SER A 409 13.98 -23.65 7.49
CA SER A 409 14.27 -23.48 6.06
C SER A 409 13.11 -24.09 5.26
N ILE A 410 12.55 -23.29 4.34
CA ILE A 410 11.38 -23.69 3.56
C ILE A 410 11.78 -23.73 2.10
N VAL A 411 11.54 -24.86 1.46
CA VAL A 411 11.71 -25.05 0.01
C VAL A 411 10.32 -25.18 -0.59
N PHE A 412 9.87 -24.12 -1.27
CA PHE A 412 8.56 -24.06 -1.91
C PHE A 412 8.54 -24.82 -3.23
N GLN A 413 7.35 -25.24 -3.65
CA GLN A 413 7.11 -25.83 -4.97
C GLN A 413 7.46 -24.84 -6.08
N ASP A 414 6.92 -23.62 -5.99
CA ASP A 414 7.22 -22.53 -6.90
C ASP A 414 8.37 -21.68 -6.34
N VAL A 415 9.52 -21.78 -7.01
CA VAL A 415 10.72 -21.06 -6.61
C VAL A 415 10.72 -19.65 -7.15
N THR A 416 10.71 -18.67 -6.24
CA THR A 416 10.89 -17.26 -6.57
C THR A 416 12.36 -16.87 -6.45
N LEU A 417 12.92 -16.31 -7.55
CA LEU A 417 14.26 -15.74 -7.59
C LEU A 417 14.19 -14.23 -7.84
N PHE A 418 15.11 -13.51 -7.25
CA PHE A 418 15.19 -12.06 -7.39
C PHE A 418 16.01 -11.66 -8.62
N ASN A 419 15.67 -10.54 -9.23
CA ASN A 419 16.46 -9.94 -10.30
C ASN A 419 17.80 -9.43 -9.76
N ASN A 420 18.71 -10.34 -9.52
CA ASN A 420 20.03 -10.12 -8.97
C ASN A 420 20.99 -11.21 -9.46
N THR A 421 22.25 -11.18 -9.03
CA THR A 421 23.21 -12.24 -9.35
C THR A 421 22.82 -13.56 -8.69
N ILE A 422 23.33 -14.68 -9.22
CA ILE A 422 23.16 -16.01 -8.61
C ILE A 422 23.76 -16.01 -7.21
N MET A 423 24.95 -15.40 -7.02
CA MET A 423 25.60 -15.27 -5.73
C MET A 423 24.68 -14.64 -4.68
N GLU A 424 24.08 -13.48 -5.00
CA GLU A 424 23.19 -12.78 -4.08
C GLU A 424 21.87 -13.53 -3.87
N ASN A 425 21.36 -14.21 -4.89
CA ASN A 425 20.18 -15.06 -4.73
C ASN A 425 20.40 -16.20 -3.73
N ILE A 426 21.58 -16.81 -3.70
CA ILE A 426 21.90 -17.83 -2.69
C ILE A 426 22.16 -17.19 -1.33
N ARG A 427 22.85 -16.03 -1.27
CA ARG A 427 23.18 -15.31 -0.04
C ARG A 427 21.96 -14.86 0.77
N ILE A 428 20.77 -14.78 0.16
CA ILE A 428 19.50 -14.55 0.86
C ILE A 428 19.29 -15.57 1.98
N GLY A 429 19.78 -16.81 1.83
CA GLY A 429 19.69 -17.83 2.87
C GLY A 429 20.30 -17.41 4.22
N ARG A 430 21.42 -16.68 4.20
CA ARG A 430 22.07 -16.14 5.41
C ARG A 430 22.74 -14.80 5.11
N LYS A 431 22.17 -13.73 5.65
CA LYS A 431 22.71 -12.37 5.52
C LYS A 431 24.14 -12.31 6.08
N GLY A 432 25.06 -11.77 5.29
CA GLY A 432 26.47 -11.63 5.68
C GLY A 432 27.33 -12.86 5.43
N ALA A 433 26.81 -13.91 4.79
CA ALA A 433 27.61 -15.06 4.37
C ALA A 433 28.71 -14.65 3.39
N THR A 434 29.90 -15.22 3.56
CA THR A 434 31.04 -14.99 2.66
C THR A 434 30.82 -15.66 1.30
N ASP A 435 31.56 -15.22 0.27
CA ASP A 435 31.49 -15.84 -1.06
C ASP A 435 31.85 -17.33 -1.02
N GLU A 436 32.83 -17.72 -0.16
CA GLU A 436 33.19 -19.13 0.04
C GLU A 436 32.05 -19.96 0.60
N GLU A 437 31.34 -19.45 1.60
CA GLU A 437 30.18 -20.14 2.21
C GLU A 437 29.06 -20.31 1.18
N VAL A 438 28.79 -19.28 0.37
CA VAL A 438 27.81 -19.32 -0.72
C VAL A 438 28.19 -20.36 -1.75
N ILE A 439 29.46 -20.38 -2.20
CA ILE A 439 29.96 -21.36 -3.18
C ILE A 439 29.90 -22.78 -2.62
N ASN A 440 30.20 -22.98 -1.33
CA ASN A 440 30.11 -24.28 -0.70
C ASN A 440 28.64 -24.78 -0.62
N ALA A 441 27.72 -23.92 -0.22
CA ALA A 441 26.29 -24.27 -0.24
C ALA A 441 25.79 -24.58 -1.68
N ALA A 442 26.28 -23.86 -2.69
CA ALA A 442 25.97 -24.13 -4.08
C ALA A 442 26.53 -25.48 -4.56
N LYS A 443 27.73 -25.88 -4.12
CA LYS A 443 28.31 -27.20 -4.42
C LYS A 443 27.48 -28.32 -3.76
N GLU A 444 27.10 -28.15 -2.52
CA GLU A 444 26.25 -29.10 -1.81
C GLU A 444 24.89 -29.27 -2.46
N ALA A 445 24.31 -28.16 -2.97
CA ALA A 445 23.06 -28.15 -3.72
C ALA A 445 23.19 -28.59 -5.19
N GLN A 446 24.35 -29.08 -5.64
CA GLN A 446 24.59 -29.47 -7.03
C GLN A 446 24.39 -28.31 -8.04
N CYS A 447 24.72 -27.06 -7.63
CA CYS A 447 24.61 -25.87 -8.47
C CYS A 447 25.91 -25.50 -9.18
N ASP A 448 27.07 -25.77 -8.58
CA ASP A 448 28.38 -25.24 -9.01
C ASP A 448 28.71 -25.59 -10.47
N GLU A 449 28.37 -26.78 -10.93
CA GLU A 449 28.66 -27.24 -12.28
C GLU A 449 27.93 -26.42 -13.34
N PHE A 450 26.61 -26.19 -13.19
CA PHE A 450 25.88 -25.39 -14.18
C PHE A 450 26.21 -23.90 -14.06
N ILE A 451 26.42 -23.38 -12.84
CA ILE A 451 26.77 -21.97 -12.63
C ILE A 451 28.08 -21.62 -13.35
N ARG A 452 29.10 -22.48 -13.25
CA ARG A 452 30.39 -22.28 -13.93
C ARG A 452 30.32 -22.31 -15.45
N LYS A 453 29.30 -22.95 -16.02
CA LYS A 453 29.06 -22.99 -17.49
C LYS A 453 28.42 -21.70 -18.00
N LEU A 454 27.84 -20.85 -17.10
CA LEU A 454 27.25 -19.60 -17.47
C LEU A 454 28.32 -18.52 -17.75
N PRO A 455 28.08 -17.57 -18.67
CA PRO A 455 29.09 -16.60 -19.13
C PRO A 455 29.77 -15.80 -18.01
N GLN A 456 29.02 -15.47 -16.95
CA GLN A 456 29.53 -14.69 -15.82
C GLN A 456 29.54 -15.50 -14.49
N GLY A 457 29.30 -16.81 -14.56
CA GLY A 457 29.27 -17.69 -13.40
C GLY A 457 28.33 -17.17 -12.31
N TYR A 458 28.83 -17.13 -11.08
CA TYR A 458 28.09 -16.64 -9.91
C TYR A 458 27.64 -15.18 -9.99
N GLN A 459 28.31 -14.35 -10.79
CA GLN A 459 27.97 -12.95 -10.98
C GLN A 459 26.94 -12.69 -12.07
N MET A 460 26.43 -13.75 -12.72
CA MET A 460 25.38 -13.61 -13.71
C MET A 460 24.09 -13.13 -13.08
N VAL A 461 23.52 -12.04 -13.61
CA VAL A 461 22.19 -11.54 -13.28
C VAL A 461 21.15 -12.38 -14.01
N ILE A 462 20.22 -12.98 -13.27
CA ILE A 462 19.30 -14.00 -13.79
C ILE A 462 17.93 -13.48 -14.22
N GLY A 463 17.73 -12.16 -14.16
CA GLY A 463 16.46 -11.53 -14.54
C GLY A 463 15.33 -11.76 -13.53
N GLU A 464 14.14 -11.26 -13.86
CA GLU A 464 12.96 -11.42 -13.01
C GLU A 464 12.59 -12.90 -12.90
N ASN A 465 12.36 -13.34 -11.67
CA ASN A 465 12.00 -14.71 -11.33
C ASN A 465 12.95 -15.79 -11.92
N GLY A 466 14.21 -15.41 -12.21
CA GLY A 466 15.19 -16.34 -12.76
C GLY A 466 14.85 -16.86 -14.16
N CYS A 467 14.27 -16.00 -15.02
CA CYS A 467 13.83 -16.37 -16.37
C CYS A 467 14.96 -16.93 -17.27
N ALA A 468 16.22 -16.66 -16.92
CA ALA A 468 17.40 -17.17 -17.62
C ALA A 468 17.77 -18.61 -17.22
N LEU A 469 17.07 -19.23 -16.24
CA LEU A 469 17.38 -20.53 -15.68
C LEU A 469 16.24 -21.54 -15.92
N SER A 470 16.59 -22.81 -16.06
CA SER A 470 15.63 -23.93 -16.10
C SER A 470 14.93 -24.12 -14.73
N GLY A 471 13.79 -24.82 -14.71
CA GLY A 471 13.07 -25.13 -13.47
C GLY A 471 13.94 -25.87 -12.44
N GLY A 472 14.72 -26.87 -12.89
CA GLY A 472 15.62 -27.63 -12.01
C GLY A 472 16.79 -26.82 -11.47
N GLU A 473 17.33 -25.87 -12.23
CA GLU A 473 18.38 -24.94 -11.76
C GLU A 473 17.84 -23.98 -10.71
N ARG A 474 16.63 -23.43 -10.93
CA ARG A 474 15.96 -22.59 -9.92
C ARG A 474 15.72 -23.35 -8.63
N GLN A 475 15.24 -24.61 -8.72
CA GLN A 475 15.00 -25.45 -7.55
C GLN A 475 16.29 -25.71 -6.77
N ARG A 476 17.40 -26.04 -7.45
CA ARG A 476 18.70 -26.23 -6.78
C ARG A 476 19.19 -24.96 -6.09
N ILE A 477 18.99 -23.78 -6.68
CA ILE A 477 19.31 -22.50 -6.01
C ILE A 477 18.47 -22.32 -4.73
N SER A 478 17.18 -22.70 -4.75
CA SER A 478 16.34 -22.67 -3.55
C SER A 478 16.86 -23.61 -2.45
N ILE A 479 17.32 -24.82 -2.84
CA ILE A 479 17.95 -25.75 -1.90
C ILE A 479 19.28 -25.18 -1.38
N ALA A 480 20.09 -24.51 -2.23
CA ALA A 480 21.32 -23.85 -1.80
C ALA A 480 21.06 -22.76 -0.75
N ARG A 481 19.96 -21.99 -0.88
CA ARG A 481 19.50 -21.04 0.14
C ARG A 481 19.23 -21.75 1.48
N ALA A 482 18.52 -22.88 1.43
CA ALA A 482 18.17 -23.65 2.61
C ALA A 482 19.40 -24.26 3.30
N LEU A 483 20.36 -24.78 2.53
CA LEU A 483 21.66 -25.29 3.02
C LEU A 483 22.49 -24.18 3.66
N LEU A 484 22.59 -23.01 3.02
CA LEU A 484 23.32 -21.86 3.54
C LEU A 484 22.72 -21.34 4.85
N LYS A 485 21.39 -21.37 4.97
CA LYS A 485 20.68 -20.98 6.20
C LYS A 485 20.94 -21.94 7.35
N ASP A 486 21.05 -23.23 7.05
CA ASP A 486 21.37 -24.33 7.99
C ASP A 486 20.43 -24.39 9.20
N SER A 487 19.12 -24.26 8.98
CA SER A 487 18.11 -24.28 10.03
C SER A 487 17.84 -25.70 10.54
N PRO A 488 17.45 -25.88 11.84
CA PRO A 488 17.16 -27.18 12.43
C PRO A 488 15.86 -27.82 11.92
N ILE A 489 14.94 -27.03 11.35
CA ILE A 489 13.66 -27.51 10.82
C ILE A 489 13.59 -27.24 9.33
N ILE A 490 13.21 -28.25 8.54
CA ILE A 490 13.07 -28.18 7.10
C ILE A 490 11.63 -28.47 6.70
N LEU A 491 11.01 -27.56 5.96
CA LEU A 491 9.73 -27.78 5.30
C LEU A 491 9.97 -27.89 3.79
N LEU A 492 9.57 -29.01 3.20
CA LEU A 492 9.71 -29.28 1.75
C LEU A 492 8.32 -29.44 1.15
N ASP A 493 7.95 -28.56 0.24
CA ASP A 493 6.70 -28.64 -0.51
C ASP A 493 7.02 -29.08 -1.95
N GLU A 494 6.73 -30.33 -2.28
CA GLU A 494 6.84 -30.97 -3.60
C GLU A 494 8.08 -30.56 -4.44
N ALA A 495 9.26 -30.60 -3.85
CA ALA A 495 10.51 -30.09 -4.45
C ALA A 495 10.96 -30.78 -5.77
N THR A 496 10.25 -31.81 -6.26
CA THR A 496 10.65 -32.61 -7.43
C THR A 496 9.59 -32.73 -8.53
N ALA A 497 8.52 -31.91 -8.49
CA ALA A 497 7.48 -31.92 -9.51
C ALA A 497 8.00 -31.36 -10.84
N SER A 498 7.63 -32.00 -11.95
CA SER A 498 7.86 -31.52 -13.33
C SER A 498 9.31 -31.42 -13.80
N LEU A 499 10.23 -32.26 -13.28
CA LEU A 499 11.65 -32.27 -13.65
C LEU A 499 12.01 -33.46 -14.51
N ASP A 500 13.01 -33.29 -15.37
CA ASP A 500 13.67 -34.37 -16.10
C ASP A 500 14.48 -35.30 -15.18
N ALA A 501 14.72 -36.54 -15.60
CA ALA A 501 15.31 -37.58 -14.75
C ALA A 501 16.72 -37.22 -14.21
N ASP A 502 17.53 -36.50 -15.00
CA ASP A 502 18.88 -36.08 -14.59
C ASP A 502 18.82 -35.00 -13.48
N ASN A 503 17.97 -34.01 -13.64
CA ASN A 503 17.77 -32.97 -12.62
C ASN A 503 17.11 -33.54 -11.35
N GLU A 504 16.19 -34.53 -11.47
CA GLU A 504 15.58 -35.18 -10.33
C GLU A 504 16.65 -35.86 -9.43
N THR A 505 17.62 -36.57 -10.04
CA THR A 505 18.70 -37.22 -9.31
C THR A 505 19.59 -36.22 -8.56
N LEU A 506 19.95 -35.10 -9.20
CA LEU A 506 20.77 -34.04 -8.57
C LEU A 506 20.04 -33.36 -7.42
N ILE A 507 18.74 -33.10 -7.58
CA ILE A 507 17.90 -32.50 -6.55
C ILE A 507 17.74 -33.45 -5.36
N GLN A 508 17.53 -34.75 -5.59
CA GLN A 508 17.46 -35.75 -4.52
C GLN A 508 18.74 -35.82 -3.72
N GLN A 509 19.91 -35.75 -4.38
CA GLN A 509 21.20 -35.68 -3.68
C GLN A 509 21.32 -34.43 -2.83
N ALA A 510 20.89 -33.27 -3.34
CA ALA A 510 20.91 -32.01 -2.62
C ALA A 510 19.94 -32.05 -1.39
N ILE A 511 18.73 -32.59 -1.58
CA ILE A 511 17.75 -32.79 -0.50
C ILE A 511 18.30 -33.74 0.57
N SER A 512 18.91 -34.85 0.20
CA SER A 512 19.48 -35.81 1.14
C SER A 512 20.56 -35.20 2.05
N ARG A 513 21.31 -34.21 1.54
CA ARG A 513 22.26 -33.43 2.35
C ARG A 513 21.55 -32.44 3.27
N LEU A 514 20.50 -31.78 2.76
CA LEU A 514 19.74 -30.76 3.48
C LEU A 514 19.01 -31.33 4.71
N ILE A 515 18.43 -32.54 4.59
CA ILE A 515 17.57 -33.14 5.63
C ILE A 515 18.34 -33.86 6.74
N LYS A 516 19.65 -34.05 6.60
CA LYS A 516 20.46 -34.84 7.54
C LYS A 516 20.44 -34.24 8.93
N ASP A 517 20.08 -35.06 9.95
CA ASP A 517 20.06 -34.74 11.38
C ASP A 517 19.09 -33.57 11.73
N LYS A 518 18.05 -33.33 10.93
CA LYS A 518 17.09 -32.23 11.10
C LYS A 518 15.67 -32.73 11.31
N THR A 519 14.80 -31.87 11.84
CA THR A 519 13.36 -32.13 11.88
C THR A 519 12.79 -31.80 10.49
N VAL A 520 12.25 -32.78 9.81
CA VAL A 520 11.82 -32.59 8.41
C VAL A 520 10.35 -32.91 8.23
N ILE A 521 9.61 -32.00 7.61
CA ILE A 521 8.25 -32.24 7.11
C ILE A 521 8.28 -32.12 5.59
N ILE A 522 7.89 -33.19 4.90
CA ILE A 522 7.83 -33.23 3.44
C ILE A 522 6.38 -33.40 3.00
N ILE A 523 5.89 -32.52 2.14
CA ILE A 523 4.65 -32.76 1.39
C ILE A 523 5.04 -33.53 0.13
N ALA A 524 4.56 -34.76 0.04
CA ALA A 524 4.93 -35.63 -1.07
C ALA A 524 3.73 -36.03 -1.92
N HIS A 525 3.91 -35.88 -3.23
CA HIS A 525 2.99 -36.35 -4.26
C HIS A 525 3.54 -37.61 -4.99
N ARG A 526 4.84 -37.91 -4.84
CA ARG A 526 5.50 -39.08 -5.41
C ARG A 526 5.95 -40.07 -4.34
N MET A 527 5.59 -41.34 -4.47
CA MET A 527 5.93 -42.36 -3.47
C MET A 527 7.44 -42.63 -3.34
N ARG A 528 8.25 -42.34 -4.37
CA ARG A 528 9.71 -42.43 -4.27
C ARG A 528 10.29 -41.52 -3.21
N THR A 529 9.71 -40.33 -3.04
CA THR A 529 10.11 -39.35 -2.01
C THR A 529 9.71 -39.83 -0.60
N VAL A 530 8.67 -40.65 -0.50
CA VAL A 530 8.07 -41.14 0.73
C VAL A 530 8.75 -42.39 1.27
N SER A 531 9.34 -43.22 0.40
CA SER A 531 9.92 -44.50 0.76
C SER A 531 11.10 -44.41 1.77
N GLY A 532 11.75 -43.24 1.85
CA GLY A 532 12.83 -42.96 2.78
C GLY A 532 12.40 -42.20 4.05
N ALA A 533 11.10 -41.96 4.25
CA ALA A 533 10.62 -41.26 5.42
C ALA A 533 10.53 -42.18 6.67
N ASP A 534 10.88 -41.65 7.82
CA ASP A 534 10.78 -42.36 9.11
C ASP A 534 9.33 -42.49 9.55
N LYS A 535 8.50 -41.50 9.23
CA LYS A 535 7.08 -41.45 9.58
C LYS A 535 6.24 -40.96 8.43
N ILE A 536 5.10 -41.61 8.22
CA ILE A 536 4.04 -41.17 7.29
C ILE A 536 2.87 -40.65 8.10
N VAL A 537 2.26 -39.55 7.63
CA VAL A 537 0.98 -39.02 8.11
C VAL A 537 0.05 -38.88 6.91
N VAL A 538 -1.03 -39.64 6.88
CA VAL A 538 -2.04 -39.63 5.83
C VAL A 538 -3.13 -38.64 6.21
N LEU A 539 -3.24 -37.56 5.42
CA LEU A 539 -4.26 -36.53 5.56
C LEU A 539 -5.36 -36.70 4.50
N GLU A 540 -6.60 -36.87 4.94
CA GLU A 540 -7.77 -36.97 4.09
C GLU A 540 -8.91 -36.22 4.73
N ASP A 541 -9.61 -35.37 3.97
CA ASP A 541 -10.72 -34.52 4.45
C ASP A 541 -10.37 -33.70 5.72
N GLY A 542 -9.13 -33.21 5.79
CA GLY A 542 -8.66 -32.38 6.90
C GLY A 542 -8.44 -33.11 8.22
N ILE A 543 -8.38 -34.42 8.23
CA ILE A 543 -8.07 -35.24 9.42
C ILE A 543 -6.93 -36.21 9.16
N VAL A 544 -6.24 -36.63 10.25
CA VAL A 544 -5.23 -37.68 10.19
C VAL A 544 -5.93 -39.03 10.18
N LYS A 545 -5.93 -39.72 9.04
CA LYS A 545 -6.53 -41.05 8.88
C LYS A 545 -5.60 -42.16 9.39
N GLU A 546 -4.35 -42.06 9.05
CA GLU A 546 -3.30 -43.03 9.42
C GLU A 546 -2.01 -42.29 9.71
N GLN A 547 -1.26 -42.81 10.67
CA GLN A 547 0.11 -42.37 10.91
C GLN A 547 0.97 -43.51 11.44
N GLY A 548 2.24 -43.58 11.05
CA GLY A 548 3.16 -44.62 11.50
C GLY A 548 4.36 -44.77 10.55
N ARG A 549 5.14 -45.83 10.75
CA ARG A 549 6.22 -46.18 9.86
C ARG A 549 5.69 -46.73 8.52
N PRO A 550 6.38 -46.48 7.40
CA PRO A 550 5.93 -46.96 6.09
C PRO A 550 5.64 -48.47 6.03
N GLU A 551 6.53 -49.28 6.65
CA GLU A 551 6.42 -50.75 6.68
C GLU A 551 5.17 -51.22 7.43
N ASP A 552 4.79 -50.55 8.53
CA ASP A 552 3.63 -50.92 9.33
C ASP A 552 2.32 -50.55 8.63
N LEU A 553 2.29 -49.37 7.98
CA LEU A 553 1.12 -48.88 7.24
C LEU A 553 0.85 -49.74 5.96
N ILE A 554 1.90 -50.27 5.32
CA ILE A 554 1.73 -51.21 4.20
C ILE A 554 1.05 -52.52 4.68
N LYS A 555 1.48 -53.03 5.86
CA LYS A 555 0.87 -54.25 6.44
C LYS A 555 -0.60 -54.08 6.80
N ASN A 556 -0.96 -52.87 7.28
CA ASN A 556 -2.33 -52.56 7.66
C ASN A 556 -3.32 -52.47 6.50
N ASN A 557 -2.83 -52.48 5.25
CA ASN A 557 -3.65 -52.45 4.00
C ASN A 557 -4.65 -51.28 3.95
N GLY A 558 -4.31 -50.14 4.57
CA GLY A 558 -5.12 -48.93 4.69
C GLY A 558 -5.00 -48.01 3.45
N THR A 559 -5.26 -46.72 3.65
CA THR A 559 -5.19 -45.68 2.59
C THR A 559 -3.78 -45.58 2.00
N TYR A 560 -2.72 -45.60 2.87
CA TYR A 560 -1.33 -45.57 2.41
C TYR A 560 -1.01 -46.76 1.49
N ALA A 561 -1.35 -47.99 1.90
CA ALA A 561 -1.08 -49.18 1.13
C ALA A 561 -1.79 -49.19 -0.26
N LYS A 562 -3.01 -48.61 -0.32
CA LYS A 562 -3.74 -48.41 -1.59
C LYS A 562 -3.04 -47.40 -2.50
N MET A 563 -2.55 -46.28 -1.95
CA MET A 563 -1.82 -45.27 -2.72
C MET A 563 -0.51 -45.81 -3.28
N VAL A 564 0.24 -46.58 -2.49
CA VAL A 564 1.46 -47.26 -2.97
C VAL A 564 1.16 -48.23 -4.13
N LYS A 565 0.10 -49.02 -4.02
CA LYS A 565 -0.30 -49.98 -5.09
C LYS A 565 -0.70 -49.29 -6.40
N LEU A 566 -1.42 -48.16 -6.30
CA LEU A 566 -1.85 -47.40 -7.47
C LEU A 566 -0.65 -46.77 -8.20
N GLN A 567 0.30 -46.19 -7.50
CA GLN A 567 1.49 -45.57 -8.13
C GLN A 567 2.57 -46.59 -8.56
N ALA A 568 2.52 -47.84 -8.09
CA ALA A 568 3.39 -48.91 -8.59
C ALA A 568 2.83 -49.57 -9.88
N ALA A 569 1.59 -49.28 -10.25
CA ALA A 569 0.93 -49.77 -11.45
C ALA A 569 1.09 -48.81 -12.65
N ASP A 570 1.46 -47.54 -12.40
CA ASP A 570 1.85 -46.53 -13.37
C ASP A 570 3.40 -46.57 -13.58
#